data_139e2216df85a44a931d4f9867d4f114
#
_entry.id   139e2216df85a44a931d4f9867d4f114
#
_cell.length_a   1.000
_cell.length_b   1.000
_cell.length_c   1.000
_cell.angle_alpha   90.00
_cell.angle_beta   90.00
_cell.angle_gamma   90.00
#
_symmetry.space_group_name_H-M   'P 1'
#
loop_
_entity.id
_entity.type
_entity.pdbx_description
1 polymer ?
#
loop_
_entity_poly.entity_id
_entity_poly.type
_entity_poly.pdbx_seq_one_letter_code
_entity_poly.pdbx_strand_id
1 'polypeptide(L)'
;MTNALASARTSARHLFVSLLCLPLFLISAVSQAASYTLYIKAGTHTINGAGGTTLKVWGFTDNPSTGPMVPGPLLESQEGETVTVTVYNQHTLAHNFVVRGVTTDTASIPAGSSKTYSFTTPKAGTYLFSDTLNSNINREMGLHGALVVRAAGGVNKAWTNGPSFDLERVWIVSDMDKPRWNDIAGNGGSVSTGTYKPNYFMMNGLGGHDAMHDPNTVLQDSPGKVGLVRIVNAGQFDQSLHFHANHFRVIDDDGLRLSNPEYGDTINVQAGTTAMVLFPLRSGIYPMHVHSAQLETANGVYLNGVATLLVGQ
;
A
#
# COMPACT_ATOMS: atom_id res chain seq x y z
N MET A 1 94.81 25.95 -33.84
CA MET A 1 94.14 26.24 -35.18
C MET A 1 93.36 25.02 -35.55
N THR A 2 92.26 25.18 -36.15
CA THR A 2 91.29 24.23 -36.71
C THR A 2 90.18 23.80 -35.83
N ASN A 3 89.03 24.38 -36.09
CA ASN A 3 87.74 24.10 -35.58
C ASN A 3 87.18 22.79 -36.20
N ALA A 4 86.53 22.00 -35.34
CA ALA A 4 85.60 20.93 -35.81
C ALA A 4 84.24 21.15 -35.25
N LEU A 5 83.28 21.45 -36.11
CA LEU A 5 81.86 21.58 -35.83
C LEU A 5 81.22 20.20 -35.66
N ALA A 6 80.59 19.92 -34.52
CA ALA A 6 79.80 18.74 -34.29
C ALA A 6 78.30 19.09 -34.56
N SER A 7 77.72 18.38 -35.52
CA SER A 7 76.32 18.46 -35.89
C SER A 7 75.45 17.64 -34.88
N ALA A 8 74.55 18.33 -34.19
CA ALA A 8 73.55 17.66 -33.35
C ALA A 8 72.31 17.27 -34.18
N ARG A 9 72.06 15.97 -34.30
CA ARG A 9 70.82 15.40 -34.86
C ARG A 9 69.74 15.31 -33.80
N THR A 10 68.71 16.15 -33.90
CA THR A 10 67.50 16.06 -33.07
C THR A 10 66.61 14.93 -33.59
N SER A 11 66.44 13.89 -32.78
CA SER A 11 65.51 12.78 -33.02
C SER A 11 64.14 13.16 -32.49
N ALA A 12 63.15 13.43 -33.36
CA ALA A 12 61.77 13.63 -33.00
C ALA A 12 61.13 12.26 -32.65
N ARG A 13 60.81 12.05 -31.39
CA ARG A 13 59.98 10.89 -30.95
C ARG A 13 58.50 11.24 -31.10
N HIS A 14 57.86 10.63 -32.06
CA HIS A 14 56.38 10.65 -32.16
C HIS A 14 55.77 9.82 -31.06
N LEU A 15 55.08 10.49 -30.11
CA LEU A 15 54.30 9.86 -29.09
C LEU A 15 52.95 9.48 -29.71
N PHE A 16 52.71 8.22 -30.00
CA PHE A 16 51.41 7.67 -30.35
C PHE A 16 50.56 7.57 -29.07
N VAL A 17 49.61 8.50 -28.88
CA VAL A 17 48.59 8.36 -27.87
C VAL A 17 47.49 7.45 -28.42
N SER A 18 47.53 6.18 -28.07
CA SER A 18 46.44 5.26 -28.35
C SER A 18 45.23 5.58 -27.46
N LEU A 19 44.21 6.19 -28.03
CA LEU A 19 42.92 6.43 -27.38
C LEU A 19 42.18 5.10 -27.25
N LEU A 20 42.25 4.51 -26.09
CA LEU A 20 41.53 3.29 -25.77
C LEU A 20 40.03 3.64 -25.58
N CYS A 21 39.22 3.51 -26.63
CA CYS A 21 37.77 3.58 -26.55
C CYS A 21 37.27 2.35 -25.77
N LEU A 22 37.02 2.50 -24.47
CA LEU A 22 36.28 1.51 -23.69
C LEU A 22 34.80 1.55 -24.18
N PRO A 23 34.25 0.45 -24.65
CA PRO A 23 32.82 0.40 -24.93
C PRO A 23 32.06 0.54 -23.60
N LEU A 24 31.27 1.61 -23.46
CA LEU A 24 30.33 1.79 -22.37
C LEU A 24 29.20 0.75 -22.57
N PHE A 25 29.34 -0.41 -21.93
CA PHE A 25 28.21 -1.34 -21.83
C PHE A 25 27.14 -0.68 -20.98
N LEU A 26 26.12 -0.12 -21.63
CA LEU A 26 24.85 0.17 -20.98
C LEU A 26 24.25 -1.17 -20.54
N ILE A 27 24.50 -1.53 -19.29
CA ILE A 27 23.74 -2.59 -18.63
C ILE A 27 22.33 -2.04 -18.47
N SER A 28 21.46 -2.33 -19.42
CA SER A 28 20.02 -2.16 -19.22
C SER A 28 19.66 -3.07 -18.05
N ALA A 29 19.36 -2.48 -16.91
CA ALA A 29 18.75 -3.21 -15.81
C ALA A 29 17.47 -3.83 -16.38
N VAL A 30 17.47 -5.14 -16.56
CA VAL A 30 16.25 -5.88 -16.89
C VAL A 30 15.34 -5.70 -15.69
N SER A 31 14.32 -4.85 -15.82
CA SER A 31 13.25 -4.75 -14.84
C SER A 31 12.62 -6.13 -14.73
N GLN A 32 12.81 -6.79 -13.61
CA GLN A 32 12.22 -8.10 -13.38
C GLN A 32 10.72 -7.89 -13.15
N ALA A 33 9.90 -8.41 -14.07
CA ALA A 33 8.46 -8.29 -13.99
C ALA A 33 7.94 -8.95 -12.70
N ALA A 34 7.25 -8.18 -11.86
CA ALA A 34 6.62 -8.72 -10.66
C ALA A 34 5.43 -9.60 -11.06
N SER A 35 5.33 -10.80 -10.47
CA SER A 35 4.26 -11.75 -10.77
C SER A 35 3.61 -12.23 -9.49
N TYR A 36 2.29 -12.15 -9.43
CA TYR A 36 1.45 -12.52 -8.29
C TYR A 36 0.39 -13.52 -8.70
N THR A 37 0.09 -14.43 -7.80
CA THR A 37 -1.06 -15.32 -7.89
C THR A 37 -1.96 -15.09 -6.71
N LEU A 38 -3.22 -14.76 -6.96
CA LEU A 38 -4.22 -14.50 -5.94
C LEU A 38 -5.40 -15.47 -6.11
N TYR A 39 -6.01 -15.81 -5.00
CA TYR A 39 -7.20 -16.65 -4.91
C TYR A 39 -8.30 -15.88 -4.21
N ILE A 40 -9.48 -15.80 -4.81
CA ILE A 40 -10.69 -15.24 -4.19
C ILE A 40 -11.41 -16.34 -3.45
N LYS A 41 -11.67 -16.13 -2.17
CA LYS A 41 -12.31 -17.11 -1.29
C LYS A 41 -13.34 -16.46 -0.38
N ALA A 42 -14.34 -17.22 0.01
CA ALA A 42 -15.18 -16.95 1.16
C ALA A 42 -14.63 -17.65 2.42
N GLY A 43 -14.89 -17.06 3.56
CA GLY A 43 -14.48 -17.62 4.85
C GLY A 43 -14.84 -16.71 6.01
N THR A 44 -14.00 -16.74 7.04
CA THR A 44 -14.20 -15.94 8.25
C THR A 44 -12.92 -15.17 8.60
N HIS A 45 -13.12 -14.03 9.24
CA HIS A 45 -12.07 -13.18 9.81
C HIS A 45 -12.43 -12.81 11.24
N THR A 46 -11.49 -12.88 12.17
CA THR A 46 -11.75 -12.65 13.59
C THR A 46 -11.15 -11.34 14.05
N ILE A 47 -11.97 -10.49 14.65
CA ILE A 47 -11.55 -9.31 15.41
C ILE A 47 -11.47 -9.74 16.87
N ASN A 48 -10.29 -9.63 17.46
CA ASN A 48 -10.06 -9.94 18.86
C ASN A 48 -10.41 -8.77 19.80
N GLY A 49 -10.23 -8.96 21.11
CA GLY A 49 -10.46 -7.92 22.11
C GLY A 49 -11.93 -7.73 22.46
N ALA A 50 -12.19 -6.75 23.32
CA ALA A 50 -13.53 -6.42 23.77
C ALA A 50 -14.39 -5.90 22.61
N GLY A 51 -15.62 -6.39 22.50
CA GLY A 51 -16.52 -6.10 21.37
C GLY A 51 -16.17 -6.83 20.07
N GLY A 52 -15.07 -7.62 20.06
CA GLY A 52 -14.65 -8.38 18.90
C GLY A 52 -15.62 -9.52 18.52
N THR A 53 -15.47 -10.04 17.32
CA THR A 53 -16.32 -11.09 16.75
C THR A 53 -15.65 -11.79 15.59
N THR A 54 -16.26 -12.88 15.14
CA THR A 54 -15.94 -13.49 13.84
C THR A 54 -16.88 -12.93 12.78
N LEU A 55 -16.29 -12.37 11.72
CA LEU A 55 -16.96 -11.81 10.55
C LEU A 55 -16.98 -12.84 9.42
N LYS A 56 -18.05 -12.89 8.65
CA LYS A 56 -18.06 -13.57 7.35
C LYS A 56 -17.43 -12.63 6.34
N VAL A 57 -16.46 -13.12 5.57
CA VAL A 57 -15.71 -12.29 4.65
C VAL A 57 -15.49 -13.00 3.31
N TRP A 58 -15.29 -12.21 2.27
CA TRP A 58 -14.69 -12.61 1.01
C TRP A 58 -13.34 -11.90 0.89
N GLY A 59 -12.29 -12.60 0.54
CA GLY A 59 -10.96 -11.99 0.51
C GLY A 59 -10.05 -12.60 -0.54
N PHE A 60 -9.03 -11.84 -0.88
CA PHE A 60 -7.90 -12.34 -1.64
C PHE A 60 -6.94 -13.08 -0.70
N THR A 61 -6.27 -14.11 -1.19
CA THR A 61 -5.13 -14.75 -0.53
C THR A 61 -4.10 -15.15 -1.58
N ASP A 62 -2.83 -15.18 -1.23
CA ASP A 62 -1.74 -15.66 -2.09
C ASP A 62 -1.46 -17.17 -1.92
N ASN A 63 -2.14 -17.82 -0.97
CA ASN A 63 -1.98 -19.23 -0.68
C ASN A 63 -3.28 -20.00 -0.94
N PRO A 64 -3.29 -20.96 -1.88
CA PRO A 64 -4.50 -21.74 -2.19
C PRO A 64 -4.99 -22.63 -1.05
N SER A 65 -4.14 -22.90 -0.04
CA SER A 65 -4.48 -23.76 1.12
C SER A 65 -5.00 -23.02 2.33
N THR A 66 -4.91 -21.66 2.35
CA THR A 66 -5.40 -20.82 3.46
C THR A 66 -6.78 -20.24 3.17
N GLY A 67 -7.45 -19.73 4.19
CA GLY A 67 -8.67 -18.94 4.06
C GLY A 67 -8.42 -17.58 3.42
N PRO A 68 -9.50 -16.76 3.26
CA PRO A 68 -9.37 -15.38 2.79
C PRO A 68 -8.56 -14.53 3.78
N MET A 69 -7.79 -13.58 3.25
CA MET A 69 -7.14 -12.54 4.05
C MET A 69 -7.95 -11.23 3.94
N VAL A 70 -7.99 -10.48 5.03
CA VAL A 70 -8.56 -9.12 5.09
C VAL A 70 -7.58 -8.24 5.86
N PRO A 71 -6.98 -7.26 5.19
CA PRO A 71 -6.94 -7.07 3.73
C PRO A 71 -6.22 -8.21 3.02
N GLY A 72 -6.36 -8.26 1.69
CA GLY A 72 -5.57 -9.17 0.84
C GLY A 72 -4.06 -8.89 0.93
N PRO A 73 -3.22 -9.74 0.33
CA PRO A 73 -1.77 -9.60 0.36
C PRO A 73 -1.30 -8.24 -0.17
N LEU A 74 -0.26 -7.68 0.44
CA LEU A 74 0.41 -6.49 -0.08
C LEU A 74 1.12 -6.84 -1.40
N LEU A 75 0.82 -6.10 -2.47
CA LEU A 75 1.53 -6.19 -3.74
C LEU A 75 2.56 -5.08 -3.83
N GLU A 76 3.73 -5.37 -4.40
CA GLU A 76 4.81 -4.40 -4.54
C GLU A 76 5.41 -4.43 -5.95
N SER A 77 5.85 -3.30 -6.44
CA SER A 77 6.56 -3.16 -7.71
C SER A 77 7.37 -1.88 -7.72
N GLN A 78 8.12 -1.63 -8.78
CA GLN A 78 8.82 -0.37 -9.01
C GLN A 78 8.14 0.46 -10.11
N GLU A 79 8.42 1.76 -10.15
CA GLU A 79 7.95 2.66 -11.22
C GLU A 79 8.31 2.10 -12.60
N GLY A 80 7.33 1.99 -13.49
CA GLY A 80 7.53 1.54 -14.87
C GLY A 80 7.69 0.03 -15.04
N GLU A 81 7.61 -0.74 -13.97
CA GLU A 81 7.70 -2.20 -14.03
C GLU A 81 6.40 -2.81 -14.59
N THR A 82 6.52 -3.91 -15.31
CA THR A 82 5.34 -4.69 -15.71
C THR A 82 4.97 -5.66 -14.60
N VAL A 83 3.74 -5.57 -14.13
CA VAL A 83 3.17 -6.46 -13.12
C VAL A 83 2.16 -7.40 -13.79
N THR A 84 2.26 -8.68 -13.44
CA THR A 84 1.29 -9.70 -13.85
C THR A 84 0.59 -10.25 -12.61
N VAL A 85 -0.73 -10.21 -12.58
CA VAL A 85 -1.55 -10.76 -11.49
C VAL A 85 -2.50 -11.80 -12.06
N THR A 86 -2.33 -13.07 -11.69
CA THR A 86 -3.27 -14.13 -12.03
C THR A 86 -4.22 -14.35 -10.86
N VAL A 87 -5.51 -14.16 -11.08
CA VAL A 87 -6.55 -14.28 -10.06
C VAL A 87 -7.41 -15.50 -10.34
N TYR A 88 -7.45 -16.44 -9.40
CA TYR A 88 -8.32 -17.62 -9.41
C TYR A 88 -9.55 -17.35 -8.56
N ASN A 89 -10.74 -17.39 -9.16
CA ASN A 89 -11.99 -17.25 -8.42
C ASN A 89 -12.42 -18.61 -7.87
N GLN A 90 -12.12 -18.88 -6.61
CA GLN A 90 -12.55 -20.08 -5.87
C GLN A 90 -13.86 -19.84 -5.08
N HIS A 91 -14.48 -18.68 -5.24
CA HIS A 91 -15.79 -18.39 -4.69
C HIS A 91 -16.91 -18.82 -5.66
N THR A 92 -18.14 -18.87 -5.17
CA THR A 92 -19.31 -19.29 -5.95
C THR A 92 -19.96 -18.15 -6.74
N LEU A 93 -19.55 -16.91 -6.51
CA LEU A 93 -20.03 -15.70 -7.20
C LEU A 93 -18.99 -15.22 -8.22
N ALA A 94 -19.43 -14.38 -9.15
CA ALA A 94 -18.52 -13.70 -10.07
C ALA A 94 -17.81 -12.54 -9.34
N HIS A 95 -16.54 -12.35 -9.62
CA HIS A 95 -15.67 -11.34 -9.01
C HIS A 95 -14.80 -10.64 -10.05
N ASN A 96 -14.14 -9.55 -9.70
CA ASN A 96 -13.07 -8.98 -10.51
C ASN A 96 -11.88 -8.54 -9.66
N PHE A 97 -10.84 -8.04 -10.34
CA PHE A 97 -9.66 -7.45 -9.72
C PHE A 97 -9.34 -6.16 -10.47
N VAL A 98 -9.40 -5.05 -9.77
CA VAL A 98 -9.15 -3.73 -10.34
C VAL A 98 -8.16 -2.99 -9.45
N VAL A 99 -7.06 -2.52 -10.01
CA VAL A 99 -6.15 -1.57 -9.36
C VAL A 99 -6.61 -0.16 -9.76
N ARG A 100 -7.14 0.58 -8.81
CA ARG A 100 -7.75 1.90 -9.02
C ARG A 100 -6.77 2.87 -9.67
N GLY A 101 -7.17 3.49 -10.78
CA GLY A 101 -6.33 4.42 -11.54
C GLY A 101 -5.19 3.77 -12.35
N VAL A 102 -5.09 2.43 -12.36
CA VAL A 102 -4.05 1.68 -13.08
C VAL A 102 -4.63 0.73 -14.10
N THR A 103 -5.54 -0.15 -13.70
CA THR A 103 -6.17 -1.10 -14.62
C THR A 103 -7.50 -0.58 -15.14
N THR A 104 -7.81 -0.85 -16.42
CA THR A 104 -9.09 -0.49 -17.06
C THR A 104 -10.00 -1.70 -17.28
N ASP A 105 -9.47 -2.91 -17.12
CA ASP A 105 -10.22 -4.14 -17.29
C ASP A 105 -11.04 -4.43 -16.02
N THR A 106 -12.33 -4.23 -16.10
CA THR A 106 -13.31 -4.46 -15.02
C THR A 106 -14.17 -5.70 -15.25
N ALA A 107 -13.88 -6.49 -16.29
CA ALA A 107 -14.66 -7.68 -16.61
C ALA A 107 -14.59 -8.72 -15.49
N SER A 108 -15.70 -9.39 -15.26
CA SER A 108 -15.82 -10.39 -14.20
C SER A 108 -15.04 -11.67 -14.49
N ILE A 109 -14.63 -12.33 -13.43
CA ILE A 109 -14.07 -13.70 -13.40
C ILE A 109 -15.20 -14.60 -12.90
N PRO A 110 -15.78 -15.47 -13.73
CA PRO A 110 -16.81 -16.39 -13.29
C PRO A 110 -16.34 -17.33 -12.16
N ALA A 111 -17.27 -17.86 -11.40
CA ALA A 111 -16.98 -18.88 -10.38
C ALA A 111 -16.18 -20.06 -10.99
N GLY A 112 -15.16 -20.52 -10.28
CA GLY A 112 -14.29 -21.63 -10.72
C GLY A 112 -13.33 -21.29 -11.88
N SER A 113 -13.31 -20.03 -12.34
CA SER A 113 -12.46 -19.57 -13.45
C SER A 113 -11.27 -18.75 -12.94
N SER A 114 -10.35 -18.42 -13.85
CA SER A 114 -9.25 -17.51 -13.55
C SER A 114 -9.07 -16.47 -14.65
N LYS A 115 -8.38 -15.38 -14.31
CA LYS A 115 -8.01 -14.33 -15.25
C LYS A 115 -6.64 -13.78 -14.90
N THR A 116 -5.86 -13.48 -15.92
CA THR A 116 -4.55 -12.83 -15.79
C THR A 116 -4.66 -11.38 -16.24
N TYR A 117 -4.21 -10.49 -15.38
CA TYR A 117 -4.07 -9.05 -15.63
C TYR A 117 -2.60 -8.72 -15.80
N SER A 118 -2.27 -7.95 -16.83
CA SER A 118 -0.91 -7.44 -17.04
C SER A 118 -1.00 -5.94 -17.26
N PHE A 119 -0.22 -5.18 -16.49
CA PHE A 119 -0.20 -3.73 -16.58
C PHE A 119 1.18 -3.19 -16.23
N THR A 120 1.51 -2.03 -16.79
CA THR A 120 2.70 -1.29 -16.38
C THR A 120 2.36 -0.40 -15.19
N THR A 121 3.16 -0.50 -14.14
CA THR A 121 2.96 0.33 -12.95
C THR A 121 3.23 1.81 -13.26
N PRO A 122 2.36 2.70 -12.79
CA PRO A 122 2.55 4.13 -12.98
C PRO A 122 3.70 4.66 -12.10
N LYS A 123 3.67 5.95 -11.80
CA LYS A 123 4.60 6.58 -10.84
C LYS A 123 4.52 5.94 -9.45
N ALA A 124 5.62 6.01 -8.68
CA ALA A 124 5.67 5.55 -7.30
C ALA A 124 4.53 6.16 -6.48
N GLY A 125 3.92 5.34 -5.63
CA GLY A 125 2.73 5.74 -4.87
C GLY A 125 2.07 4.54 -4.21
N THR A 126 0.86 4.77 -3.73
CA THR A 126 0.03 3.75 -3.08
C THR A 126 -1.28 3.65 -3.85
N TYR A 127 -1.70 2.45 -4.17
CA TYR A 127 -2.89 2.19 -4.99
C TYR A 127 -3.77 1.15 -4.31
N LEU A 128 -5.07 1.44 -4.25
CA LEU A 128 -6.07 0.48 -3.81
C LEU A 128 -6.31 -0.53 -4.94
N PHE A 129 -6.23 -1.81 -4.66
CA PHE A 129 -6.88 -2.81 -5.50
C PHE A 129 -8.10 -3.39 -4.80
N SER A 130 -9.15 -3.69 -5.56
CA SER A 130 -10.38 -4.26 -5.01
C SER A 130 -11.22 -4.95 -6.07
N ASP A 131 -12.20 -5.70 -5.61
CA ASP A 131 -13.35 -6.08 -6.43
C ASP A 131 -14.36 -4.93 -6.47
N THR A 132 -14.68 -4.47 -7.66
CA THR A 132 -15.56 -3.32 -7.89
C THR A 132 -16.99 -3.72 -8.31
N LEU A 133 -17.28 -5.00 -8.40
CA LEU A 133 -18.60 -5.48 -8.70
C LEU A 133 -19.56 -5.27 -7.54
N ASN A 134 -20.85 -5.39 -7.83
CA ASN A 134 -21.91 -5.36 -6.83
C ASN A 134 -21.91 -4.08 -5.98
N SER A 135 -21.76 -2.91 -6.63
CA SER A 135 -21.80 -1.58 -5.98
C SER A 135 -20.87 -1.47 -4.75
N ASN A 136 -19.65 -1.98 -4.84
CA ASN A 136 -18.62 -2.03 -3.79
C ASN A 136 -18.96 -2.95 -2.58
N ILE A 137 -20.06 -3.70 -2.60
CA ILE A 137 -20.33 -4.70 -1.54
C ILE A 137 -19.20 -5.72 -1.46
N ASN A 138 -18.66 -6.16 -2.61
CA ASN A 138 -17.55 -7.11 -2.65
C ASN A 138 -16.28 -6.55 -1.96
N ARG A 139 -16.00 -5.26 -2.16
CA ARG A 139 -14.88 -4.57 -1.47
C ARG A 139 -15.12 -4.51 0.04
N GLU A 140 -16.34 -4.15 0.47
CA GLU A 140 -16.70 -4.11 1.90
C GLU A 140 -16.60 -5.50 2.53
N MET A 141 -17.00 -6.56 1.84
CA MET A 141 -16.87 -7.93 2.33
C MET A 141 -15.43 -8.39 2.55
N GLY A 142 -14.42 -7.59 2.14
CA GLY A 142 -12.99 -7.85 2.36
C GLY A 142 -12.16 -8.02 1.08
N LEU A 143 -12.76 -7.96 -0.12
CA LEU A 143 -12.03 -8.07 -1.38
C LEU A 143 -11.32 -6.76 -1.73
N HIS A 144 -10.30 -6.42 -0.94
CA HIS A 144 -9.46 -5.24 -1.11
C HIS A 144 -8.03 -5.48 -0.61
N GLY A 145 -7.11 -4.63 -1.05
CA GLY A 145 -5.72 -4.62 -0.60
C GLY A 145 -4.96 -3.43 -1.22
N ALA A 146 -3.66 -3.39 -1.04
CA ALA A 146 -2.82 -2.32 -1.55
C ALA A 146 -1.74 -2.84 -2.52
N LEU A 147 -1.49 -2.04 -3.57
CA LEU A 147 -0.29 -2.10 -4.39
C LEU A 147 0.59 -0.90 -4.04
N VAL A 148 1.80 -1.16 -3.59
CA VAL A 148 2.83 -0.14 -3.38
C VAL A 148 3.79 -0.14 -4.56
N VAL A 149 3.82 0.98 -5.28
CA VAL A 149 4.81 1.20 -6.34
C VAL A 149 5.97 1.98 -5.74
N ARG A 150 7.14 1.36 -5.72
CA ARG A 150 8.39 1.89 -5.15
C ARG A 150 9.06 2.88 -6.10
N ALA A 151 9.81 3.83 -5.55
CA ALA A 151 10.72 4.67 -6.33
C ALA A 151 11.74 3.81 -7.08
N ALA A 152 12.10 4.22 -8.28
CA ALA A 152 13.13 3.55 -9.05
C ALA A 152 14.49 3.54 -8.30
N GLY A 153 15.26 2.46 -8.47
CA GLY A 153 16.60 2.33 -7.89
C GLY A 153 16.66 1.84 -6.45
N GLY A 154 15.56 1.32 -5.88
CA GLY A 154 15.56 0.67 -4.56
C GLY A 154 15.89 1.60 -3.38
N VAL A 155 15.59 2.89 -3.51
CA VAL A 155 15.89 3.92 -2.51
C VAL A 155 14.71 4.17 -1.58
N ASN A 156 14.98 4.51 -0.31
CA ASN A 156 13.97 4.92 0.67
C ASN A 156 13.48 6.36 0.39
N LYS A 157 12.75 6.50 -0.70
CA LYS A 157 12.09 7.74 -1.13
C LYS A 157 10.63 7.47 -1.44
N ALA A 158 9.77 8.42 -1.14
CA ALA A 158 8.33 8.28 -1.42
C ALA A 158 8.07 8.11 -2.93
N TRP A 159 8.90 8.75 -3.78
CA TRP A 159 8.96 8.57 -5.25
C TRP A 159 10.34 8.98 -5.77
N THR A 160 10.64 8.71 -7.02
CA THR A 160 11.89 9.14 -7.68
C THR A 160 12.05 10.66 -7.57
N ASN A 161 13.16 11.10 -6.97
CA ASN A 161 13.44 12.50 -6.59
C ASN A 161 12.49 13.09 -5.52
N GLY A 162 11.68 12.27 -4.87
CA GLY A 162 10.80 12.67 -3.77
C GLY A 162 11.50 12.73 -2.41
N PRO A 163 10.75 13.03 -1.36
CA PRO A 163 11.27 13.07 0.00
C PRO A 163 11.72 11.68 0.48
N SER A 164 12.77 11.67 1.30
CA SER A 164 13.30 10.47 1.93
C SER A 164 12.53 10.16 3.21
N PHE A 165 12.57 8.89 3.62
CA PHE A 165 12.04 8.40 4.89
C PHE A 165 13.01 7.37 5.50
N ASP A 166 12.88 7.13 6.80
CA ASP A 166 13.69 6.14 7.53
C ASP A 166 12.97 4.80 7.66
N LEU A 167 11.66 4.84 7.88
CA LEU A 167 10.81 3.65 8.02
C LEU A 167 9.47 3.86 7.29
N GLU A 168 8.75 2.78 7.06
CA GLU A 168 7.48 2.81 6.32
C GLU A 168 6.43 1.93 6.98
N ARG A 169 5.16 2.37 6.89
CA ARG A 169 3.99 1.54 7.19
C ARG A 169 2.94 1.72 6.10
N VAL A 170 2.24 0.62 5.81
CA VAL A 170 1.04 0.63 4.95
C VAL A 170 -0.15 0.36 5.84
N TRP A 171 -1.02 1.35 6.00
CA TRP A 171 -2.25 1.25 6.77
C TRP A 171 -3.44 1.16 5.83
N ILE A 172 -4.09 0.02 5.84
CA ILE A 172 -5.34 -0.19 5.10
C ILE A 172 -6.47 -0.14 6.12
N VAL A 173 -7.22 0.95 6.10
CA VAL A 173 -8.39 1.12 6.96
C VAL A 173 -9.64 0.65 6.24
N SER A 174 -10.52 -0.01 6.97
CA SER A 174 -11.78 -0.56 6.42
C SER A 174 -12.87 -0.58 7.48
N ASP A 175 -14.10 -0.68 7.02
CA ASP A 175 -15.29 -0.79 7.86
C ASP A 175 -16.17 -1.94 7.38
N MET A 176 -16.95 -2.54 8.30
CA MET A 176 -17.86 -3.65 8.00
C MET A 176 -19.16 -3.53 8.80
N ASP A 177 -20.28 -3.75 8.12
CA ASP A 177 -21.60 -3.86 8.72
C ASP A 177 -21.97 -5.34 8.91
N LYS A 178 -21.64 -5.90 10.09
CA LYS A 178 -21.84 -7.33 10.35
C LYS A 178 -23.30 -7.75 10.23
N PRO A 179 -24.23 -7.16 10.97
CA PRO A 179 -25.59 -7.71 11.01
C PRO A 179 -26.38 -7.51 9.72
N ARG A 180 -26.09 -6.45 8.96
CA ARG A 180 -26.89 -6.09 7.79
C ARG A 180 -26.28 -6.47 6.46
N TRP A 181 -24.94 -6.54 6.37
CA TRP A 181 -24.24 -6.85 5.14
C TRP A 181 -23.44 -8.14 5.24
N ASN A 182 -22.45 -8.23 6.13
CA ASN A 182 -21.57 -9.41 6.19
C ASN A 182 -22.33 -10.70 6.47
N ASP A 183 -23.27 -10.69 7.42
CA ASP A 183 -24.04 -11.90 7.74
C ASP A 183 -25.02 -12.26 6.63
N ILE A 184 -25.65 -11.27 5.98
CA ILE A 184 -26.58 -11.50 4.88
C ILE A 184 -25.84 -11.96 3.63
N ALA A 185 -24.86 -11.17 3.16
CA ALA A 185 -24.11 -11.50 1.95
C ALA A 185 -23.29 -12.78 2.12
N GLY A 186 -22.66 -12.96 3.28
CA GLY A 186 -21.91 -14.17 3.60
C GLY A 186 -22.75 -15.45 3.71
N ASN A 187 -24.07 -15.33 3.80
CA ASN A 187 -25.02 -16.45 3.67
C ASN A 187 -25.65 -16.57 2.26
N GLY A 188 -25.15 -15.81 1.27
CA GLY A 188 -25.68 -15.81 -0.09
C GLY A 188 -26.93 -14.96 -0.29
N GLY A 189 -27.29 -14.12 0.69
CA GLY A 189 -28.40 -13.16 0.58
C GLY A 189 -28.02 -11.88 -0.16
N SER A 190 -29.01 -11.13 -0.58
CA SER A 190 -28.82 -9.81 -1.19
C SER A 190 -28.93 -8.71 -0.14
N VAL A 191 -28.09 -7.70 -0.23
CA VAL A 191 -28.09 -6.52 0.65
C VAL A 191 -28.44 -5.26 -0.13
N SER A 192 -28.99 -4.27 0.59
CA SER A 192 -29.30 -2.95 0.04
C SER A 192 -28.24 -1.95 0.49
N THR A 193 -27.63 -1.25 -0.46
CA THR A 193 -26.60 -0.23 -0.19
C THR A 193 -27.11 0.90 0.71
N GLY A 194 -28.41 1.22 0.65
CA GLY A 194 -29.03 2.23 1.51
C GLY A 194 -29.14 1.88 2.99
N THR A 195 -28.81 0.63 3.38
CA THR A 195 -28.91 0.17 4.77
C THR A 195 -27.55 -0.01 5.43
N TYR A 196 -26.45 0.36 4.78
CA TYR A 196 -25.08 0.21 5.32
C TYR A 196 -24.91 1.02 6.62
N LYS A 197 -24.62 0.33 7.69
CA LYS A 197 -24.37 0.91 9.03
C LYS A 197 -23.25 0.13 9.71
N PRO A 198 -21.99 0.43 9.37
CA PRO A 198 -20.83 -0.31 9.87
C PRO A 198 -20.74 -0.22 11.38
N ASN A 199 -20.34 -1.32 11.97
CA ASN A 199 -20.11 -1.45 13.40
C ASN A 199 -18.78 -2.10 13.77
N TYR A 200 -17.96 -2.44 12.76
CA TYR A 200 -16.57 -2.87 12.90
C TYR A 200 -15.68 -2.00 12.02
N PHE A 201 -14.62 -1.47 12.61
CA PHE A 201 -13.65 -0.60 11.96
C PHE A 201 -12.26 -1.15 12.23
N MET A 202 -11.46 -1.31 11.19
CA MET A 202 -10.21 -2.07 11.25
C MET A 202 -9.06 -1.31 10.62
N MET A 203 -7.86 -1.56 11.12
CA MET A 203 -6.59 -1.22 10.49
C MET A 203 -5.85 -2.51 10.14
N ASN A 204 -5.51 -2.71 8.87
CA ASN A 204 -4.89 -3.94 8.36
C ASN A 204 -5.66 -5.22 8.77
N GLY A 205 -6.99 -5.12 8.84
CA GLY A 205 -7.86 -6.20 9.30
C GLY A 205 -7.90 -6.40 10.81
N LEU A 206 -7.16 -5.61 11.58
CA LEU A 206 -7.10 -5.72 13.03
C LEU A 206 -8.00 -4.69 13.71
N GLY A 207 -8.63 -5.08 14.83
CA GLY A 207 -9.18 -4.11 15.76
C GLY A 207 -8.06 -3.40 16.53
N GLY A 208 -8.37 -2.26 17.15
CA GLY A 208 -7.38 -1.43 17.83
C GLY A 208 -6.59 -2.17 18.92
N HIS A 209 -7.22 -3.12 19.60
CA HIS A 209 -6.53 -3.97 20.59
C HIS A 209 -5.30 -4.67 19.98
N ASP A 210 -5.46 -5.32 18.82
CA ASP A 210 -4.36 -6.04 18.17
C ASP A 210 -3.47 -5.08 17.37
N ALA A 211 -4.07 -4.08 16.71
CA ALA A 211 -3.33 -3.13 15.88
C ALA A 211 -2.31 -2.30 16.68
N MET A 212 -2.57 -1.99 17.94
CA MET A 212 -1.63 -1.31 18.83
C MET A 212 -0.42 -2.17 19.25
N HIS A 213 -0.43 -3.47 18.94
CA HIS A 213 0.65 -4.41 19.24
C HIS A 213 1.26 -5.06 17.99
N ASP A 214 0.70 -4.82 16.82
CA ASP A 214 1.18 -5.41 15.58
C ASP A 214 2.31 -4.56 14.97
N PRO A 215 3.50 -5.17 14.68
CA PRO A 215 4.64 -4.44 14.14
C PRO A 215 4.40 -3.86 12.73
N ASN A 216 3.37 -4.31 12.00
CA ASN A 216 3.04 -3.79 10.68
C ASN A 216 2.13 -2.56 10.76
N THR A 217 1.48 -2.32 11.89
CA THR A 217 0.66 -1.12 12.13
C THR A 217 1.38 -0.11 13.01
N VAL A 218 2.09 -0.54 14.05
CA VAL A 218 2.86 0.36 14.94
C VAL A 218 3.99 1.03 14.16
N LEU A 219 4.01 2.36 14.19
CA LEU A 219 5.08 3.16 13.62
C LEU A 219 6.16 3.39 14.70
N GLN A 220 7.22 2.58 14.68
CA GLN A 220 8.25 2.58 15.73
C GLN A 220 9.66 2.69 15.14
N ASP A 221 10.44 3.63 15.68
CA ASP A 221 11.89 3.80 15.49
C ASP A 221 12.42 4.80 16.54
N SER A 222 13.71 5.15 16.46
CA SER A 222 14.33 6.17 17.30
C SER A 222 13.71 7.56 17.07
N PRO A 223 13.68 8.41 18.10
CA PRO A 223 13.19 9.79 17.99
C PRO A 223 13.92 10.58 16.91
N GLY A 224 13.19 11.38 16.15
CA GLY A 224 13.70 12.18 15.03
C GLY A 224 13.73 11.45 13.68
N LYS A 225 13.55 10.13 13.67
CA LYS A 225 13.33 9.38 12.43
C LYS A 225 12.01 9.75 11.78
N VAL A 226 11.97 9.73 10.46
CA VAL A 226 10.80 10.10 9.66
C VAL A 226 10.14 8.85 9.11
N GLY A 227 8.92 8.58 9.56
CA GLY A 227 8.09 7.52 9.03
C GLY A 227 7.32 7.98 7.79
N LEU A 228 7.33 7.19 6.73
CA LEU A 228 6.36 7.28 5.64
C LEU A 228 5.16 6.40 5.99
N VAL A 229 4.00 7.00 6.13
CA VAL A 229 2.75 6.27 6.29
C VAL A 229 1.96 6.35 4.99
N ARG A 230 1.73 5.19 4.39
CA ARG A 230 0.86 5.00 3.23
C ARG A 230 -0.51 4.57 3.71
N ILE A 231 -1.51 5.38 3.46
CA ILE A 231 -2.88 5.16 3.93
C ILE A 231 -3.74 4.77 2.74
N VAL A 232 -4.49 3.68 2.89
CA VAL A 232 -5.49 3.22 1.94
C VAL A 232 -6.81 3.11 2.68
N ASN A 233 -7.81 3.89 2.30
CA ASN A 233 -9.16 3.71 2.82
C ASN A 233 -9.94 2.76 1.90
N ALA A 234 -10.00 1.49 2.29
CA ALA A 234 -10.76 0.47 1.57
C ALA A 234 -12.24 0.39 2.02
N GLY A 235 -12.61 1.15 3.06
CA GLY A 235 -13.97 1.20 3.60
C GLY A 235 -14.95 1.99 2.74
N GLN A 236 -16.18 2.12 3.25
CA GLN A 236 -17.27 2.90 2.67
C GLN A 236 -17.42 4.27 3.34
N PHE A 237 -16.82 4.48 4.52
CA PHE A 237 -16.83 5.72 5.26
C PHE A 237 -15.48 6.43 5.15
N ASP A 238 -15.52 7.75 5.14
CA ASP A 238 -14.33 8.59 5.25
C ASP A 238 -13.68 8.39 6.62
N GLN A 239 -12.36 8.41 6.68
CA GLN A 239 -11.56 8.14 7.87
C GLN A 239 -10.72 9.36 8.22
N SER A 240 -10.99 9.99 9.36
CA SER A 240 -10.21 11.13 9.87
C SER A 240 -9.15 10.63 10.85
N LEU A 241 -7.94 10.32 10.37
CA LEU A 241 -6.86 9.78 11.17
C LEU A 241 -6.13 10.91 11.91
N HIS A 242 -6.10 10.84 13.24
CA HIS A 242 -5.46 11.81 14.13
C HIS A 242 -4.19 11.24 14.76
N PHE A 243 -3.08 11.95 14.55
CA PHE A 243 -1.74 11.58 15.02
C PHE A 243 -1.39 12.45 16.23
N HIS A 244 -1.14 11.80 17.36
CA HIS A 244 -0.66 12.51 18.55
C HIS A 244 0.85 12.82 18.48
N ALA A 245 1.31 13.70 19.35
CA ALA A 245 2.69 14.11 19.58
C ALA A 245 3.30 15.06 18.56
N ASN A 246 3.00 14.98 17.29
CA ASN A 246 3.62 15.81 16.28
C ASN A 246 2.66 16.06 15.11
N HIS A 247 3.03 17.00 14.23
CA HIS A 247 2.34 17.22 12.97
C HIS A 247 3.02 16.43 11.88
N PHE A 248 2.23 15.77 11.03
CA PHE A 248 2.70 15.15 9.80
C PHE A 248 2.70 16.17 8.65
N ARG A 249 3.33 15.77 7.58
CA ARG A 249 3.31 16.48 6.30
C ARG A 249 2.62 15.60 5.26
N VAL A 250 1.47 16.05 4.74
CA VAL A 250 0.79 15.36 3.63
C VAL A 250 1.59 15.61 2.37
N ILE A 251 2.02 14.56 1.70
CA ILE A 251 2.85 14.63 0.49
C ILE A 251 2.14 14.10 -0.76
N ASP A 252 1.09 13.30 -0.57
CA ASP A 252 0.27 12.77 -1.67
C ASP A 252 -1.18 12.62 -1.18
N ASP A 253 -2.13 13.04 -2.00
CA ASP A 253 -3.55 12.87 -1.78
C ASP A 253 -4.16 12.20 -3.03
N ASP A 254 -4.58 10.96 -2.88
CA ASP A 254 -5.17 10.11 -3.92
C ASP A 254 -4.35 10.07 -5.25
N GLY A 255 -3.03 9.97 -5.12
CA GLY A 255 -2.08 9.95 -6.25
C GLY A 255 -1.73 11.34 -6.78
N LEU A 256 -2.27 12.42 -6.21
CA LEU A 256 -1.85 13.79 -6.48
C LEU A 256 -0.71 14.16 -5.53
N ARG A 257 0.51 14.30 -6.07
CA ARG A 257 1.67 14.78 -5.30
C ARG A 257 1.50 16.27 -4.98
N LEU A 258 1.61 16.59 -3.69
CA LEU A 258 1.48 17.97 -3.24
C LEU A 258 2.83 18.69 -3.36
N SER A 259 2.90 19.71 -4.23
CA SER A 259 4.08 20.57 -4.38
C SER A 259 4.26 21.50 -3.17
N ASN A 260 3.17 21.83 -2.48
CA ASN A 260 3.14 22.56 -1.23
C ASN A 260 2.48 21.67 -0.17
N PRO A 261 3.26 20.88 0.56
CA PRO A 261 2.73 19.92 1.52
C PRO A 261 1.93 20.61 2.62
N GLU A 262 0.78 20.06 2.95
CA GLU A 262 -0.01 20.48 4.09
C GLU A 262 0.53 19.88 5.38
N TYR A 263 0.49 20.65 6.47
CA TYR A 263 0.87 20.20 7.81
C TYR A 263 -0.37 20.10 8.67
N GLY A 264 -0.50 19.00 9.38
CA GLY A 264 -1.63 18.76 10.28
C GLY A 264 -1.35 17.65 11.26
N ASP A 265 -2.27 17.46 12.17
CA ASP A 265 -2.33 16.34 13.08
C ASP A 265 -3.49 15.39 12.73
N THR A 266 -4.39 15.82 11.87
CA THR A 266 -5.56 15.07 11.42
C THR A 266 -5.66 15.12 9.88
N ILE A 267 -5.79 13.95 9.24
CA ILE A 267 -6.03 13.84 7.81
C ILE A 267 -7.32 13.07 7.55
N ASN A 268 -8.18 13.62 6.70
CA ASN A 268 -9.37 12.91 6.23
C ASN A 268 -9.07 12.18 4.92
N VAL A 269 -9.14 10.86 4.93
CA VAL A 269 -8.97 10.02 3.74
C VAL A 269 -10.34 9.53 3.30
N GLN A 270 -10.79 9.96 2.13
CA GLN A 270 -12.11 9.61 1.60
C GLN A 270 -12.23 8.11 1.33
N ALA A 271 -13.45 7.61 1.36
CA ALA A 271 -13.76 6.22 1.04
C ALA A 271 -13.24 5.82 -0.35
N GLY A 272 -12.46 4.76 -0.44
CA GLY A 272 -11.89 4.26 -1.69
C GLY A 272 -10.69 5.04 -2.22
N THR A 273 -10.10 5.95 -1.44
CA THR A 273 -8.92 6.75 -1.84
C THR A 273 -7.68 6.40 -1.03
N THR A 274 -6.57 7.05 -1.36
CA THR A 274 -5.27 6.84 -0.71
C THR A 274 -4.65 8.17 -0.29
N ALA A 275 -3.73 8.14 0.69
CA ALA A 275 -2.90 9.28 1.03
C ALA A 275 -1.51 8.83 1.46
N MET A 276 -0.52 9.73 1.40
CA MET A 276 0.80 9.51 1.98
C MET A 276 1.19 10.68 2.86
N VAL A 277 1.66 10.37 4.06
CA VAL A 277 2.14 11.36 5.01
C VAL A 277 3.54 11.02 5.49
N LEU A 278 4.33 12.05 5.77
CA LEU A 278 5.62 11.93 6.48
C LEU A 278 5.43 12.39 7.91
N PHE A 279 5.72 11.52 8.86
CA PHE A 279 5.57 11.78 10.29
C PHE A 279 6.93 11.67 11.00
N PRO A 280 7.45 12.78 11.57
CA PRO A 280 8.67 12.72 12.38
C PRO A 280 8.34 12.18 13.77
N LEU A 281 8.98 11.06 14.16
CA LEU A 281 8.78 10.43 15.46
C LEU A 281 9.31 11.31 16.58
N ARG A 282 8.52 11.46 17.64
CA ARG A 282 8.87 12.13 18.88
C ARG A 282 9.12 11.11 19.98
N SER A 283 10.05 11.41 20.89
CA SER A 283 10.34 10.56 22.06
C SER A 283 9.07 10.30 22.88
N GLY A 284 8.75 9.03 23.09
CA GLY A 284 7.58 8.56 23.85
C GLY A 284 6.72 7.59 23.07
N ILE A 285 5.58 7.24 23.63
CA ILE A 285 4.55 6.38 23.06
C ILE A 285 3.26 7.17 22.97
N TYR A 286 2.69 7.28 21.79
CA TYR A 286 1.53 8.10 21.53
C TYR A 286 0.51 7.33 20.69
N PRO A 287 -0.79 7.52 20.89
CA PRO A 287 -1.79 6.92 20.02
C PRO A 287 -1.86 7.62 18.66
N MET A 288 -2.24 6.87 17.66
CA MET A 288 -2.90 7.33 16.45
C MET A 288 -4.27 6.67 16.41
N HIS A 289 -5.32 7.43 16.18
CA HIS A 289 -6.69 6.92 16.10
C HIS A 289 -7.54 7.78 15.15
N VAL A 290 -8.70 7.29 14.76
CA VAL A 290 -9.64 8.11 13.99
C VAL A 290 -10.34 9.10 14.89
N HIS A 291 -10.68 10.30 14.36
CA HIS A 291 -11.31 11.37 15.13
C HIS A 291 -12.85 11.34 15.07
N SER A 292 -13.41 10.13 15.01
CA SER A 292 -14.84 9.87 15.04
C SER A 292 -15.10 8.74 16.04
N ALA A 293 -15.79 9.05 17.13
CA ALA A 293 -16.02 8.12 18.25
C ALA A 293 -16.60 6.76 17.83
N GLN A 294 -17.43 6.71 16.77
CA GLN A 294 -17.95 5.45 16.25
C GLN A 294 -16.85 4.59 15.63
N LEU A 295 -15.93 5.19 14.89
CA LEU A 295 -14.87 4.48 14.15
C LEU A 295 -13.74 3.99 15.06
N GLU A 296 -13.69 4.48 16.30
CA GLU A 296 -12.78 4.00 17.36
C GLU A 296 -13.27 2.72 18.03
N THR A 297 -14.39 2.17 17.59
CA THR A 297 -15.06 1.06 18.28
C THR A 297 -15.11 -0.22 17.46
N ALA A 298 -15.18 -1.36 18.15
CA ALA A 298 -15.69 -2.60 17.60
C ALA A 298 -17.04 -2.88 18.25
N ASN A 299 -18.10 -2.85 17.46
CA ASN A 299 -19.48 -3.00 17.93
C ASN A 299 -19.83 -2.09 19.12
N GLY A 300 -19.39 -0.83 19.06
CA GLY A 300 -19.59 0.18 20.11
C GLY A 300 -18.63 0.08 21.30
N VAL A 301 -17.70 -0.83 21.32
CA VAL A 301 -16.70 -0.94 22.40
C VAL A 301 -15.43 -0.20 22.05
N TYR A 302 -15.12 0.83 22.82
CA TYR A 302 -13.93 1.67 22.72
C TYR A 302 -12.74 0.95 23.42
N LEU A 303 -11.56 1.02 22.99
CA LEU A 303 -10.85 1.54 21.80
C LEU A 303 -10.45 0.32 20.93
N ASN A 304 -11.42 -0.34 20.30
CA ASN A 304 -11.16 -1.53 19.49
C ASN A 304 -11.53 -1.32 18.00
N GLY A 305 -11.57 -0.07 17.57
CA GLY A 305 -11.70 0.32 16.15
C GLY A 305 -10.35 0.68 15.52
N VAL A 306 -10.33 1.68 14.64
CA VAL A 306 -9.10 2.13 13.98
C VAL A 306 -8.23 2.91 14.94
N ALA A 307 -7.19 2.25 15.44
CA ALA A 307 -6.17 2.84 16.31
C ALA A 307 -4.85 2.06 16.22
N THR A 308 -3.71 2.74 16.43
CA THR A 308 -2.39 2.13 16.59
C THR A 308 -1.47 3.05 17.40
N LEU A 309 -0.18 2.73 17.48
CA LEU A 309 0.81 3.49 18.25
C LEU A 309 1.88 4.11 17.35
N LEU A 310 2.33 5.30 17.78
CA LEU A 310 3.49 6.04 17.28
C LEU A 310 4.54 6.00 18.38
N VAL A 311 5.68 5.35 18.15
CA VAL A 311 6.66 5.02 19.18
C VAL A 311 8.02 5.56 18.79
N GLY A 312 8.54 6.53 19.57
CA GLY A 312 9.88 7.06 19.46
C GLY A 312 10.74 6.59 20.67
N GLN A 313 11.50 5.50 20.51
CA GLN A 313 12.34 4.91 21.56
C GLN A 313 13.69 4.44 21.01
#